data_95adcd3d297a958c0d3054ac5fc969d1
#
_entry.id   95adcd3d297a958c0d3054ac5fc969d1
#
_cell.length_a   1.000
_cell.length_b   1.000
_cell.length_c   1.000
_cell.angle_alpha   90.00
_cell.angle_beta   90.00
_cell.angle_gamma   90.00
#
_symmetry.space_group_name_H-M   'P 1'
#
loop_
_entity.id
_entity.type
_entity.pdbx_description
1 polymer ?
#
loop_
_entity_poly.entity_id
_entity_poly.type
_entity_poly.pdbx_seq_one_letter_code
_entity_poly.pdbx_strand_id
1 'polypeptide(L)'
;MDGNVTQFNRRINYLIEETDAVYHEIAVRLGLSDSVMLILYALEDAGGQIPLTTIYRQTGASKQTVNSALRKLEADGSICLRMADRKSKIVCLTESGKIYAARTAGRLLAAENEIYGAWPKEDLEAYLRLTEKYLKELREKAKQLGKDAL
;
A
#
# COMPACT_ATOMS: atom_id res chain seq x y z
N MET A 1 -28.90 7.44 -18.27
CA MET A 1 -27.98 7.57 -17.14
C MET A 1 -27.33 6.25 -16.74
N ASP A 2 -28.08 5.19 -16.68
CA ASP A 2 -27.56 3.89 -16.19
C ASP A 2 -26.44 3.31 -17.05
N GLY A 3 -26.54 3.42 -18.39
CA GLY A 3 -25.49 2.93 -19.29
C GLY A 3 -24.18 3.70 -19.16
N ASN A 4 -24.25 4.98 -18.84
CA ASN A 4 -23.07 5.83 -18.68
C ASN A 4 -22.29 5.49 -17.38
N VAL A 5 -23.01 5.23 -16.28
CA VAL A 5 -22.40 4.85 -15.00
C VAL A 5 -21.71 3.50 -15.09
N THR A 6 -22.33 2.53 -15.76
CA THR A 6 -21.72 1.21 -15.97
C THR A 6 -20.45 1.30 -16.81
N GLN A 7 -20.45 2.09 -17.86
CA GLN A 7 -19.26 2.33 -18.69
C GLN A 7 -18.15 3.02 -17.89
N PHE A 8 -18.51 4.03 -17.09
CA PHE A 8 -17.59 4.72 -16.19
C PHE A 8 -16.95 3.72 -15.22
N ASN A 9 -17.76 2.88 -14.56
CA ASN A 9 -17.27 1.89 -13.60
C ASN A 9 -16.29 0.92 -14.27
N ARG A 10 -16.61 0.41 -15.45
CA ARG A 10 -15.70 -0.45 -16.22
C ARG A 10 -14.38 0.25 -16.52
N ARG A 11 -14.44 1.52 -16.94
CA ARG A 11 -13.22 2.27 -17.27
C ARG A 11 -12.34 2.52 -16.06
N ILE A 12 -12.93 2.88 -14.92
CA ILE A 12 -12.19 3.07 -13.67
C ILE A 12 -11.56 1.76 -13.22
N ASN A 13 -12.30 0.65 -13.24
CA ASN A 13 -11.76 -0.65 -12.85
C ASN A 13 -10.59 -1.08 -13.75
N TYR A 14 -10.72 -0.88 -15.05
CA TYR A 14 -9.64 -1.15 -16.00
C TYR A 14 -8.39 -0.32 -15.67
N LEU A 15 -8.55 0.96 -15.39
CA LEU A 15 -7.40 1.83 -15.05
C LEU A 15 -6.74 1.44 -13.73
N ILE A 16 -7.52 0.99 -12.75
CA ILE A 16 -7.00 0.48 -11.48
C ILE A 16 -6.19 -0.80 -11.72
N GLU A 17 -6.74 -1.74 -12.50
CA GLU A 17 -6.06 -3.00 -12.83
C GLU A 17 -4.75 -2.75 -13.60
N GLU A 18 -4.77 -1.84 -14.58
CA GLU A 18 -3.57 -1.45 -15.31
C GLU A 18 -2.53 -0.79 -14.41
N THR A 19 -2.98 0.03 -13.47
CA THR A 19 -2.09 0.66 -12.48
C THR A 19 -1.43 -0.40 -11.59
N ASP A 20 -2.21 -1.37 -11.10
CA ASP A 20 -1.70 -2.48 -10.29
C ASP A 20 -0.66 -3.31 -11.08
N ALA A 21 -0.90 -3.54 -12.37
CA ALA A 21 0.05 -4.24 -13.23
C ALA A 21 1.38 -3.49 -13.35
N VAL A 22 1.34 -2.17 -13.44
CA VAL A 22 2.56 -1.33 -13.45
C VAL A 22 3.31 -1.42 -12.12
N TYR A 23 2.60 -1.40 -10.99
CA TYR A 23 3.25 -1.59 -9.69
C TYR A 23 3.93 -2.95 -9.58
N HIS A 24 3.31 -4.01 -10.08
CA HIS A 24 3.93 -5.33 -10.13
C HIS A 24 5.20 -5.31 -11.00
N GLU A 25 5.14 -4.69 -12.17
CA GLU A 25 6.30 -4.54 -13.05
C GLU A 25 7.45 -3.80 -12.35
N ILE A 26 7.14 -2.73 -11.61
CA ILE A 26 8.13 -1.99 -10.84
C ILE A 26 8.78 -2.89 -9.79
N ALA A 27 8.00 -3.68 -9.06
CA ALA A 27 8.53 -4.63 -8.08
C ALA A 27 9.51 -5.60 -8.73
N VAL A 28 9.13 -6.18 -9.87
CA VAL A 28 10.00 -7.09 -10.65
C VAL A 28 11.31 -6.39 -11.04
N ARG A 29 11.23 -5.18 -11.56
CA ARG A 29 12.41 -4.39 -11.97
C ARG A 29 13.33 -4.06 -10.79
N LEU A 30 12.75 -3.89 -9.60
CA LEU A 30 13.51 -3.63 -8.37
C LEU A 30 14.01 -4.91 -7.69
N GLY A 31 13.67 -6.09 -8.25
CA GLY A 31 14.07 -7.38 -7.69
C GLY A 31 13.29 -7.77 -6.44
N LEU A 32 12.08 -7.25 -6.26
CA LEU A 32 11.24 -7.47 -5.09
C LEU A 32 10.01 -8.29 -5.45
N SER A 33 9.52 -9.08 -4.48
CA SER A 33 8.15 -9.59 -4.54
C SER A 33 7.19 -8.45 -4.20
N ASP A 34 5.94 -8.58 -4.61
CA ASP A 34 4.91 -7.56 -4.33
C ASP A 34 4.75 -7.32 -2.82
N SER A 35 4.74 -8.39 -2.02
CA SER A 35 4.57 -8.29 -0.57
C SER A 35 5.77 -7.64 0.11
N VAL A 36 6.99 -7.95 -0.32
CA VAL A 36 8.20 -7.30 0.21
C VAL A 36 8.19 -5.81 -0.15
N MET A 37 7.81 -5.47 -1.38
CA MET A 37 7.71 -4.07 -1.79
C MET A 37 6.71 -3.29 -0.94
N LEU A 38 5.53 -3.86 -0.68
CA LEU A 38 4.51 -3.21 0.17
C LEU A 38 5.03 -2.92 1.58
N ILE A 39 5.76 -3.87 2.16
CA ILE A 39 6.31 -3.71 3.51
C ILE A 39 7.43 -2.66 3.53
N LEU A 40 8.37 -2.75 2.61
CA LEU A 40 9.47 -1.78 2.52
C LEU A 40 8.95 -0.38 2.21
N TYR A 41 7.94 -0.27 1.36
CA TYR A 41 7.28 0.99 1.06
C TYR A 41 6.63 1.60 2.32
N ALA A 42 5.87 0.80 3.07
CA ALA A 42 5.23 1.27 4.30
C ALA A 42 6.27 1.73 5.33
N LEU A 43 7.38 1.00 5.46
CA LEU A 43 8.47 1.36 6.37
C LEU A 43 9.17 2.65 5.95
N GLU A 44 9.47 2.79 4.66
CA GLU A 44 10.12 3.98 4.11
C GLU A 44 9.24 5.22 4.30
N ASP A 45 7.96 5.10 3.99
CA ASP A 45 6.98 6.18 4.14
C ASP A 45 6.81 6.60 5.61
N ALA A 46 6.90 5.65 6.53
CA ALA A 46 6.75 5.89 7.96
C ALA A 46 8.05 6.37 8.66
N GLY A 47 9.15 6.52 7.94
CA GLY A 47 10.41 6.95 8.51
C GLY A 47 11.25 5.84 9.13
N GLY A 48 11.00 4.59 8.80
CA GLY A 48 11.84 3.45 9.16
C GLY A 48 11.30 2.53 10.24
N GLN A 49 10.17 2.87 10.86
CA GLN A 49 9.51 1.99 11.82
C GLN A 49 8.01 2.15 11.77
N ILE A 50 7.29 1.05 12.00
CA ILE A 50 5.84 1.03 11.90
C ILE A 50 5.28 -0.09 12.78
N PRO A 51 4.13 0.13 13.47
CA PRO A 51 3.47 -0.95 14.20
C PRO A 51 3.06 -2.10 13.27
N LEU A 52 3.25 -3.34 13.72
CA LEU A 52 2.90 -4.52 12.93
C LEU A 52 1.43 -4.52 12.51
N THR A 53 0.54 -4.10 13.42
CA THR A 53 -0.90 -3.99 13.12
C THR A 53 -1.19 -3.02 11.97
N THR A 54 -0.40 -1.95 11.85
CA THR A 54 -0.53 -0.99 10.77
C THR A 54 -0.13 -1.61 9.42
N ILE A 55 0.91 -2.46 9.41
CA ILE A 55 1.33 -3.19 8.20
C ILE A 55 0.19 -4.07 7.70
N TYR A 56 -0.42 -4.86 8.59
CA TYR A 56 -1.55 -5.72 8.21
C TYR A 56 -2.71 -4.94 7.60
N ARG A 57 -2.99 -3.76 8.15
CA ARG A 57 -4.08 -2.90 7.69
C ARG A 57 -3.78 -2.23 6.34
N GLN A 58 -2.57 -1.70 6.19
CA GLN A 58 -2.18 -0.92 4.99
C GLN A 58 -1.93 -1.78 3.76
N THR A 59 -1.43 -2.99 3.93
CA THR A 59 -1.05 -3.84 2.79
C THR A 59 -2.25 -4.49 2.10
N GLY A 60 -3.36 -4.67 2.81
CA GLY A 60 -4.52 -5.39 2.28
C GLY A 60 -4.27 -6.86 1.96
N ALA A 61 -3.05 -7.36 2.19
CA ALA A 61 -2.69 -8.75 1.97
C ALA A 61 -3.08 -9.61 3.17
N SER A 62 -3.13 -10.93 2.98
CA SER A 62 -3.38 -11.86 4.08
C SER A 62 -2.26 -11.78 5.11
N LYS A 63 -2.57 -12.07 6.38
CA LYS A 63 -1.55 -12.14 7.44
C LYS A 63 -0.47 -13.15 7.12
N GLN A 64 -0.82 -14.27 6.50
CA GLN A 64 0.14 -15.30 6.09
C GLN A 64 1.15 -14.76 5.08
N THR A 65 0.69 -14.03 4.07
CA THR A 65 1.54 -13.41 3.04
C THR A 65 2.47 -12.37 3.67
N VAL A 66 1.93 -11.49 4.52
CA VAL A 66 2.70 -10.47 5.24
C VAL A 66 3.75 -11.13 6.13
N ASN A 67 3.36 -12.13 6.91
CA ASN A 67 4.27 -12.82 7.83
C ASN A 67 5.40 -13.53 7.08
N SER A 68 5.13 -14.15 5.93
CA SER A 68 6.16 -14.76 5.09
C SER A 68 7.18 -13.74 4.61
N ALA A 69 6.72 -12.57 4.15
CA ALA A 69 7.60 -11.50 3.70
C ALA A 69 8.41 -10.90 4.86
N LEU A 70 7.79 -10.72 6.03
CA LEU A 70 8.47 -10.24 7.23
C LEU A 70 9.58 -11.19 7.68
N ARG A 71 9.31 -12.51 7.68
CA ARG A 71 10.32 -13.51 8.02
C ARG A 71 11.51 -13.47 7.07
N LYS A 72 11.25 -13.30 5.78
CA LYS A 72 12.31 -13.16 4.79
C LYS A 72 13.17 -11.93 5.05
N LEU A 73 12.54 -10.78 5.27
CA LEU A 73 13.25 -9.53 5.56
C LEU A 73 14.04 -9.59 6.87
N GLU A 74 13.50 -10.26 7.89
CA GLU A 74 14.20 -10.46 9.16
C GLU A 74 15.40 -11.38 8.97
N ALA A 75 15.24 -12.49 8.24
CA ALA A 75 16.33 -13.41 7.93
C ALA A 75 17.44 -12.76 7.11
N ASP A 76 17.09 -11.84 6.20
CA ASP A 76 18.04 -11.07 5.41
C ASP A 76 18.74 -9.96 6.22
N GLY A 77 18.32 -9.74 7.45
CA GLY A 77 18.86 -8.67 8.29
C GLY A 77 18.38 -7.27 7.92
N SER A 78 17.31 -7.16 7.13
CA SER A 78 16.76 -5.86 6.70
C SER A 78 15.84 -5.23 7.72
N ILE A 79 15.16 -6.04 8.53
CA ILE A 79 14.27 -5.57 9.57
C ILE A 79 14.56 -6.28 10.89
N CYS A 80 14.10 -5.66 11.97
CA CYS A 80 13.99 -6.31 13.28
C CYS A 80 12.61 -6.01 13.87
N LEU A 81 12.17 -6.90 14.73
CA LEU A 81 10.92 -6.76 15.47
C LEU A 81 11.25 -6.35 16.91
N ARG A 82 10.61 -5.31 17.38
CA ARG A 82 10.78 -4.78 18.73
C ARG A 82 9.44 -4.77 19.45
N MET A 83 9.43 -5.11 20.73
CA MET A 83 8.23 -4.99 21.55
C MET A 83 8.06 -3.52 21.99
N ALA A 84 6.92 -2.91 21.67
CA ALA A 84 6.57 -1.58 22.17
C ALA A 84 5.98 -1.68 23.59
N ASP A 85 5.17 -2.71 23.84
CA ASP A 85 4.60 -3.08 25.13
C ASP A 85 4.38 -4.60 25.15
N ARG A 86 3.62 -5.12 26.12
CA ARG A 86 3.39 -6.56 26.28
C ARG A 86 2.68 -7.23 25.11
N LYS A 87 1.96 -6.46 24.27
CA LYS A 87 1.08 -7.00 23.22
C LYS A 87 1.40 -6.46 21.83
N SER A 88 2.19 -5.39 21.72
CA SER A 88 2.41 -4.67 20.47
C SER A 88 3.84 -4.84 19.98
N LYS A 89 3.95 -5.19 18.70
CA LYS A 89 5.24 -5.28 18.01
C LYS A 89 5.40 -4.12 17.04
N ILE A 90 6.62 -3.60 16.97
CA ILE A 90 7.03 -2.60 16.00
C ILE A 90 8.05 -3.24 15.06
N VAL A 91 7.84 -3.04 13.77
CA VAL A 91 8.78 -3.45 12.72
C VAL A 91 9.71 -2.25 12.46
N CYS A 92 11.00 -2.49 12.49
CA CYS A 92 12.02 -1.45 12.31
C CYS A 92 12.97 -1.85 11.19
N LEU A 93 13.35 -0.90 10.34
CA LEU A 93 14.46 -1.10 9.42
C LEU A 93 15.78 -1.09 10.20
N THR A 94 16.64 -2.06 9.92
CA THR A 94 18.04 -2.04 10.37
C THR A 94 18.82 -1.01 9.55
N GLU A 95 20.09 -0.76 9.88
CA GLU A 95 20.91 0.15 9.08
C GLU A 95 21.05 -0.35 7.64
N SER A 96 21.29 -1.66 7.43
CA SER A 96 21.29 -2.23 6.08
C SER A 96 19.91 -2.20 5.43
N GLY A 97 18.86 -2.36 6.20
CA GLY A 97 17.47 -2.28 5.73
C GLY A 97 17.09 -0.88 5.25
N LYS A 98 17.58 0.16 5.91
CA LYS A 98 17.38 1.56 5.47
C LYS A 98 17.99 1.81 4.09
N ILE A 99 19.19 1.29 3.86
CA ILE A 99 19.87 1.41 2.57
C ILE A 99 19.09 0.63 1.51
N TYR A 100 18.67 -0.59 1.83
CA TYR A 100 17.89 -1.45 0.92
C TYR A 100 16.55 -0.80 0.57
N ALA A 101 15.80 -0.33 1.55
CA ALA A 101 14.52 0.34 1.33
C ALA A 101 14.68 1.61 0.47
N ALA A 102 15.68 2.43 0.76
CA ALA A 102 15.94 3.66 -0.01
C ALA A 102 16.26 3.37 -1.49
N ARG A 103 16.97 2.27 -1.76
CA ARG A 103 17.36 1.88 -3.13
C ARG A 103 16.23 1.20 -3.90
N THR A 104 15.19 0.76 -3.24
CA THR A 104 14.06 0.01 -3.83
C THR A 104 12.75 0.76 -3.66
N ALA A 105 11.98 0.46 -2.63
CA ALA A 105 10.67 1.07 -2.38
C ALA A 105 10.74 2.61 -2.24
N GLY A 106 11.84 3.14 -1.72
CA GLY A 106 12.06 4.58 -1.63
C GLY A 106 12.15 5.27 -2.99
N ARG A 107 12.64 4.57 -4.01
CA ARG A 107 12.63 5.09 -5.39
C ARG A 107 11.24 5.18 -5.96
N LEU A 108 10.38 4.21 -5.62
CA LEU A 108 8.98 4.24 -6.01
C LEU A 108 8.26 5.42 -5.33
N LEU A 109 8.44 5.57 -4.03
CA LEU A 109 7.84 6.68 -3.28
C LEU A 109 8.27 8.04 -3.85
N ALA A 110 9.56 8.20 -4.18
CA ALA A 110 10.07 9.42 -4.79
C ALA A 110 9.44 9.67 -6.17
N ALA A 111 9.27 8.63 -6.98
CA ALA A 111 8.64 8.73 -8.30
C ALA A 111 7.16 9.14 -8.19
N GLU A 112 6.43 8.57 -7.24
CA GLU A 112 5.03 8.96 -6.99
C GLU A 112 4.92 10.41 -6.55
N ASN A 113 5.81 10.85 -5.65
CA ASN A 113 5.87 12.23 -5.21
C ASN A 113 6.20 13.19 -6.36
N GLU A 114 7.05 12.78 -7.28
CA GLU A 114 7.36 13.56 -8.49
C GLU A 114 6.14 13.69 -9.39
N ILE A 115 5.40 12.60 -9.59
CA ILE A 115 4.17 12.61 -10.41
C ILE A 115 3.15 13.57 -9.81
N TYR A 116 2.80 13.40 -8.55
CA TYR A 116 1.81 14.27 -7.90
C TYR A 116 2.30 15.71 -7.75
N GLY A 117 3.61 15.89 -7.54
CA GLY A 117 4.21 17.22 -7.45
C GLY A 117 4.10 18.05 -8.74
N ALA A 118 3.91 17.39 -9.89
CA ALA A 118 3.72 18.06 -11.18
C ALA A 118 2.24 18.38 -11.48
N TRP A 119 1.31 17.90 -10.67
CA TRP A 119 -0.12 18.14 -10.87
C TRP A 119 -0.54 19.50 -10.31
N PRO A 120 -1.50 20.19 -10.96
CA PRO A 120 -2.11 21.38 -10.37
C PRO A 120 -2.73 21.07 -9.02
N LYS A 121 -2.68 22.03 -8.10
CA LYS A 121 -3.23 21.87 -6.75
C LYS A 121 -4.71 21.47 -6.77
N GLU A 122 -5.49 22.05 -7.67
CA GLU A 122 -6.91 21.75 -7.82
C GLU A 122 -7.16 20.29 -8.15
N ASP A 123 -6.31 19.69 -8.98
CA ASP A 123 -6.43 18.29 -9.37
C ASP A 123 -6.09 17.36 -8.20
N LEU A 124 -5.07 17.70 -7.42
CA LEU A 124 -4.72 16.93 -6.21
C LEU A 124 -5.86 16.97 -5.19
N GLU A 125 -6.41 18.15 -4.93
CA GLU A 125 -7.52 18.32 -3.99
C GLU A 125 -8.77 17.57 -4.45
N ALA A 126 -9.08 17.65 -5.75
CA ALA A 126 -10.23 16.95 -6.34
C ALA A 126 -10.04 15.42 -6.26
N TYR A 127 -8.87 14.94 -6.61
CA TYR A 127 -8.57 13.50 -6.58
C TYR A 127 -8.69 12.94 -5.17
N LEU A 128 -8.10 13.62 -4.19
CA LEU A 128 -8.17 13.23 -2.79
C LEU A 128 -9.62 13.23 -2.29
N ARG A 129 -10.35 14.32 -2.51
CA ARG A 129 -11.74 14.48 -2.09
C ARG A 129 -12.66 13.39 -2.67
N LEU A 130 -12.52 13.11 -3.97
CA LEU A 130 -13.34 12.10 -4.65
C LEU A 130 -13.00 10.69 -4.22
N THR A 131 -11.72 10.41 -3.98
CA THR A 131 -11.25 9.11 -3.48
C THR A 131 -11.77 8.84 -2.07
N GLU A 132 -11.69 9.83 -1.18
CA GLU A 132 -12.24 9.74 0.18
C GLU A 132 -13.77 9.56 0.16
N LYS A 133 -14.45 10.28 -0.69
CA LYS A 133 -15.91 10.17 -0.87
C LYS A 133 -16.30 8.74 -1.29
N TYR A 134 -15.62 8.21 -2.29
CA TYR A 134 -15.88 6.84 -2.76
C TYR A 134 -15.65 5.81 -1.65
N LEU A 135 -14.53 5.92 -0.92
CA LEU A 135 -14.22 5.00 0.18
C LEU A 135 -15.31 5.02 1.25
N LYS A 136 -15.76 6.21 1.66
CA LYS A 136 -16.80 6.37 2.68
C LYS A 136 -18.11 5.71 2.23
N GLU A 137 -18.54 6.00 1.01
CA GLU A 137 -19.78 5.46 0.46
C GLU A 137 -19.70 3.94 0.25
N LEU A 138 -18.54 3.44 -0.18
CA LEU A 138 -18.31 2.01 -0.33
C LEU A 138 -18.39 1.28 1.02
N ARG A 139 -17.83 1.85 2.09
CA ARG A 139 -17.94 1.28 3.43
C ARG A 139 -19.39 1.16 3.90
N GLU A 140 -20.20 2.16 3.60
CA GLU A 140 -21.64 2.13 3.93
C GLU A 140 -22.36 1.03 3.15
N LYS A 141 -22.08 0.90 1.85
CA LYS A 141 -22.63 -0.18 1.02
C LYS A 141 -22.18 -1.57 1.48
N ALA A 142 -20.92 -1.70 1.88
CA ALA A 142 -20.39 -2.97 2.39
C ALA A 142 -21.16 -3.47 3.61
N LYS A 143 -21.56 -2.57 4.51
CA LYS A 143 -22.39 -2.92 5.68
C LYS A 143 -23.76 -3.45 5.25
N GLN A 144 -24.39 -2.84 4.24
CA GLN A 144 -25.69 -3.27 3.71
C GLN A 144 -25.59 -4.63 3.05
N LEU A 145 -24.59 -4.82 2.17
CA LEU A 145 -24.36 -6.08 1.45
C LEU A 145 -24.16 -7.27 2.39
N GLY A 146 -23.46 -7.04 3.51
CA GLY A 146 -23.26 -8.09 4.50
C GLY A 146 -24.53 -8.51 5.24
N LYS A 147 -25.52 -7.62 5.34
CA LYS A 147 -26.82 -7.95 5.94
C LYS A 147 -27.75 -8.70 5.02
N ASP A 148 -27.68 -8.43 3.72
CA ASP A 148 -28.58 -8.99 2.72
C ASP A 148 -28.09 -10.35 2.16
N ALA A 149 -26.84 -10.74 2.46
CA ALA A 149 -26.22 -11.99 1.98
C ALA A 149 -26.63 -13.24 2.79
N LEU A 150 -27.47 -13.09 3.81
CA LEU A 150 -28.01 -14.18 4.64
C LEU A 150 -29.49 -14.43 4.28
#